data_99feb3aca6c1baa8a4d71c520d5fbb2c
#
_entry.id   99feb3aca6c1baa8a4d71c520d5fbb2c
#
_cell.length_a   1.000
_cell.length_b   1.000
_cell.length_c   1.000
_cell.angle_alpha   90.00
_cell.angle_beta   90.00
_cell.angle_gamma   90.00
#
_symmetry.space_group_name_H-M   'P 1'
#
loop_
_entity.id
_entity.type
_entity.pdbx_description
1 polymer ?
#
loop_
_entity_poly.entity_id
_entity_poly.type
_entity_poly.pdbx_seq_one_letter_code
_entity_poly.pdbx_strand_id
1 'polypeptide(L)'
;MSAPTYIAFEGIEGCGKSTQAHILFESLSTLPAGAVLTRETGGTAIGARIREVLHDTANTHLDAVAEALLIAGDRAQHRAEVLAPALAAGHHVVSDRSVYSTIAYQGYGRRLPLETVRSVNDWALASRWPDLVVLLDVPHDSAMARLTHRDLDRFEREDDAFFVRVRDGFHAMAANDPDRWVVVDGTGDPAAIATVVRSAVRERLGI
;
A
#
# COMPACT_ATOMS: atom_id res chain seq x y z
N MET A 1 -5.54 -24.25 11.98
CA MET A 1 -5.50 -23.29 10.85
C MET A 1 -4.86 -22.02 11.39
N SER A 2 -3.93 -21.42 10.66
CA SER A 2 -3.35 -20.10 11.01
C SER A 2 -4.47 -19.04 11.06
N ALA A 3 -4.31 -18.02 11.92
CA ALA A 3 -5.23 -16.89 11.94
C ALA A 3 -5.19 -16.15 10.60
N PRO A 4 -6.32 -15.54 10.15
CA PRO A 4 -6.34 -14.74 8.94
C PRO A 4 -5.42 -13.53 9.08
N THR A 5 -4.67 -13.22 8.04
CA THR A 5 -3.63 -12.17 8.05
C THR A 5 -3.93 -11.09 7.03
N TYR A 6 -3.51 -9.86 7.32
CA TYR A 6 -3.56 -8.72 6.43
C TYR A 6 -2.14 -8.36 5.99
N ILE A 7 -1.82 -8.58 4.72
CA ILE A 7 -0.51 -8.33 4.10
C ILE A 7 -0.65 -7.14 3.14
N ALA A 8 0.22 -6.15 3.25
CA ALA A 8 0.22 -4.99 2.39
C ALA A 8 1.52 -4.87 1.59
N PHE A 9 1.42 -4.50 0.33
CA PHE A 9 2.55 -4.13 -0.52
C PHE A 9 2.68 -2.62 -0.57
N GLU A 10 3.88 -2.11 -0.32
CA GLU A 10 4.19 -0.69 -0.31
C GLU A 10 5.39 -0.36 -1.20
N GLY A 11 5.57 0.93 -1.49
CA GLY A 11 6.62 1.47 -2.34
C GLY A 11 6.07 2.53 -3.29
N ILE A 12 6.95 3.20 -4.02
CA ILE A 12 6.58 4.24 -4.99
C ILE A 12 5.89 3.65 -6.23
N GLU A 13 5.33 4.50 -7.09
CA GLU A 13 4.75 4.10 -8.38
C GLU A 13 5.80 3.37 -9.24
N GLY A 14 5.37 2.41 -10.07
CA GLY A 14 6.28 1.65 -10.95
C GLY A 14 7.16 0.60 -10.25
N CYS A 15 7.15 0.45 -8.92
CA CYS A 15 7.99 -0.53 -8.23
C CYS A 15 7.51 -1.99 -8.32
N GLY A 16 6.31 -2.26 -8.88
CA GLY A 16 5.83 -3.63 -9.13
C GLY A 16 4.88 -4.18 -8.06
N LYS A 17 4.31 -3.35 -7.15
CA LYS A 17 3.38 -3.77 -6.08
C LYS A 17 2.23 -4.62 -6.59
N SER A 18 1.49 -4.13 -7.59
CA SER A 18 0.29 -4.82 -8.12
C SER A 18 0.64 -6.21 -8.64
N THR A 19 1.78 -6.36 -9.31
CA THR A 19 2.28 -7.63 -9.81
C THR A 19 2.57 -8.59 -8.65
N GLN A 20 3.31 -8.15 -7.65
CA GLN A 20 3.69 -8.99 -6.52
C GLN A 20 2.51 -9.32 -5.62
N ALA A 21 1.59 -8.37 -5.41
CA ALA A 21 0.34 -8.62 -4.68
C ALA A 21 -0.51 -9.69 -5.38
N HIS A 22 -0.61 -9.64 -6.70
CA HIS A 22 -1.35 -10.64 -7.48
C HIS A 22 -0.70 -12.03 -7.38
N ILE A 23 0.62 -12.14 -7.55
CA ILE A 23 1.35 -13.41 -7.44
C ILE A 23 1.21 -14.01 -6.02
N LEU A 24 1.31 -13.19 -4.99
CA LEU A 24 1.12 -13.67 -3.61
C LEU A 24 -0.32 -14.12 -3.38
N PHE A 25 -1.30 -13.34 -3.84
CA PHE A 25 -2.72 -13.68 -3.77
C PHE A 25 -3.00 -15.05 -4.42
N GLU A 26 -2.49 -15.30 -5.64
CA GLU A 26 -2.66 -16.59 -6.29
C GLU A 26 -2.11 -17.74 -5.44
N SER A 27 -0.93 -17.55 -4.85
CA SER A 27 -0.32 -18.54 -3.96
C SER A 27 -1.17 -18.82 -2.72
N LEU A 28 -1.63 -17.77 -2.02
CA LEU A 28 -2.43 -17.90 -0.80
C LEU A 28 -3.86 -18.41 -1.08
N SER A 29 -4.40 -18.17 -2.28
CA SER A 29 -5.72 -18.66 -2.68
C SER A 29 -5.79 -20.18 -2.80
N THR A 30 -4.64 -20.87 -2.91
CA THR A 30 -4.57 -22.33 -2.89
C THR A 30 -4.64 -22.94 -1.48
N LEU A 31 -4.48 -22.13 -0.45
CA LEU A 31 -4.56 -22.55 0.94
C LEU A 31 -6.03 -22.77 1.38
N PRO A 32 -6.31 -23.63 2.38
CA PRO A 32 -7.67 -23.85 2.86
C PRO A 32 -8.39 -22.58 3.35
N ALA A 33 -7.67 -21.60 3.88
CA ALA A 33 -8.21 -20.31 4.30
C ALA A 33 -8.64 -19.45 3.10
N GLY A 34 -7.98 -19.61 1.93
CA GLY A 34 -8.15 -18.75 0.79
C GLY A 34 -7.61 -17.34 1.03
N ALA A 35 -7.76 -16.48 0.02
CA ALA A 35 -7.31 -15.10 0.12
C ALA A 35 -8.26 -14.15 -0.62
N VAL A 36 -8.18 -12.86 -0.28
CA VAL A 36 -8.81 -11.74 -1.00
C VAL A 36 -7.73 -10.78 -1.46
N LEU A 37 -7.72 -10.45 -2.74
CA LEU A 37 -6.87 -9.40 -3.30
C LEU A 37 -7.65 -8.09 -3.33
N THR A 38 -7.03 -7.03 -2.84
CA THR A 38 -7.62 -5.69 -2.81
C THR A 38 -6.57 -4.61 -3.03
N ARG A 39 -7.00 -3.35 -2.99
CA ARG A 39 -6.10 -2.18 -3.09
C ARG A 39 -6.64 -0.98 -2.33
N GLU A 40 -5.77 -0.06 -1.98
CA GLU A 40 -6.07 1.30 -1.50
C GLU A 40 -5.29 2.34 -2.33
N THR A 41 -5.91 3.38 -2.83
CA THR A 41 -7.33 3.79 -2.79
C THR A 41 -8.12 3.13 -3.92
N GLY A 42 -9.45 3.08 -3.74
CA GLY A 42 -10.36 2.67 -4.82
C GLY A 42 -10.72 1.19 -4.81
N GLY A 43 -10.62 0.50 -3.67
CA GLY A 43 -11.00 -0.90 -3.50
C GLY A 43 -12.50 -1.16 -3.36
N THR A 44 -13.33 -0.11 -3.34
CA THR A 44 -14.80 -0.17 -3.25
C THR A 44 -15.43 0.75 -4.29
N ALA A 45 -16.74 0.64 -4.52
CA ALA A 45 -17.45 1.51 -5.46
C ALA A 45 -17.37 3.00 -5.06
N ILE A 46 -17.50 3.29 -3.76
CA ILE A 46 -17.32 4.66 -3.23
C ILE A 46 -15.84 5.07 -3.32
N GLY A 47 -14.96 4.18 -2.94
CA GLY A 47 -13.52 4.41 -3.02
C GLY A 47 -13.03 4.70 -4.43
N ALA A 48 -13.58 4.04 -5.45
CA ALA A 48 -13.25 4.33 -6.85
C ALA A 48 -13.55 5.79 -7.23
N ARG A 49 -14.68 6.34 -6.76
CA ARG A 49 -15.03 7.76 -6.97
C ARG A 49 -14.09 8.71 -6.23
N ILE A 50 -13.70 8.36 -5.01
CA ILE A 50 -12.70 9.12 -4.27
C ILE A 50 -11.35 9.10 -5.02
N ARG A 51 -10.96 7.92 -5.53
CA ARG A 51 -9.73 7.77 -6.32
C ARG A 51 -9.75 8.63 -7.58
N GLU A 52 -10.87 8.72 -8.28
CA GLU A 52 -11.02 9.62 -9.44
C GLU A 52 -10.68 11.07 -9.06
N VAL A 53 -11.23 11.58 -7.96
CA VAL A 53 -10.92 12.93 -7.47
C VAL A 53 -9.44 13.09 -7.11
N LEU A 54 -8.84 12.11 -6.45
CA LEU A 54 -7.46 12.16 -5.98
C LEU A 54 -6.42 12.12 -7.12
N HIS A 55 -6.71 11.38 -8.19
CA HIS A 55 -5.78 11.14 -9.30
C HIS A 55 -6.00 12.07 -10.49
N ASP A 56 -7.14 12.79 -10.55
CA ASP A 56 -7.45 13.71 -11.63
C ASP A 56 -6.42 14.85 -11.70
N THR A 57 -5.77 14.95 -12.85
CA THR A 57 -4.75 15.97 -13.12
C THR A 57 -5.30 17.40 -13.19
N ALA A 58 -6.63 17.57 -13.29
CA ALA A 58 -7.28 18.88 -13.20
C ALA A 58 -7.34 19.42 -11.76
N ASN A 59 -7.25 18.55 -10.75
CA ASN A 59 -7.33 18.90 -9.33
C ASN A 59 -5.99 19.39 -8.77
N THR A 60 -5.33 20.35 -9.45
CA THR A 60 -4.01 20.87 -9.07
C THR A 60 -4.00 21.63 -7.75
N HIS A 61 -5.16 22.10 -7.30
CA HIS A 61 -5.32 22.91 -6.08
C HIS A 61 -5.88 22.10 -4.89
N LEU A 62 -5.91 20.77 -4.99
CA LEU A 62 -6.37 19.95 -3.88
C LEU A 62 -5.44 20.14 -2.68
N ASP A 63 -6.00 20.65 -1.59
CA ASP A 63 -5.28 20.89 -0.35
C ASP A 63 -4.77 19.58 0.26
N ALA A 64 -3.58 19.59 0.86
CA ALA A 64 -2.94 18.40 1.40
C ALA A 64 -3.73 17.75 2.54
N VAL A 65 -4.43 18.54 3.35
CA VAL A 65 -5.29 18.02 4.43
C VAL A 65 -6.55 17.40 3.84
N ALA A 66 -7.17 18.06 2.83
CA ALA A 66 -8.32 17.50 2.12
C ALA A 66 -7.96 16.18 1.41
N GLU A 67 -6.78 16.11 0.76
CA GLU A 67 -6.23 14.89 0.17
C GLU A 67 -6.13 13.77 1.22
N ALA A 68 -5.53 14.04 2.38
CA ALA A 68 -5.37 13.05 3.46
C ALA A 68 -6.72 12.56 4.01
N LEU A 69 -7.70 13.46 4.16
CA LEU A 69 -9.04 13.12 4.66
C LEU A 69 -9.84 12.30 3.64
N LEU A 70 -9.73 12.59 2.35
CA LEU A 70 -10.35 11.78 1.30
C LEU A 70 -9.78 10.35 1.30
N ILE A 71 -8.46 10.20 1.44
CA ILE A 71 -7.81 8.89 1.52
C ILE A 71 -8.24 8.15 2.79
N ALA A 72 -8.36 8.83 3.92
CA ALA A 72 -8.85 8.22 5.17
C ALA A 72 -10.32 7.79 5.05
N GLY A 73 -11.15 8.56 4.34
CA GLY A 73 -12.54 8.21 4.04
C GLY A 73 -12.65 6.96 3.15
N ASP A 74 -11.85 6.88 2.07
CA ASP A 74 -11.72 5.67 1.25
C ASP A 74 -11.33 4.45 2.10
N ARG A 75 -10.33 4.61 2.96
CA ARG A 75 -9.84 3.54 3.86
C ARG A 75 -10.91 3.05 4.82
N ALA A 76 -11.69 3.94 5.42
CA ALA A 76 -12.77 3.57 6.32
C ALA A 76 -13.83 2.74 5.59
N GLN A 77 -14.19 3.13 4.36
CA GLN A 77 -15.12 2.40 3.51
C GLN A 77 -14.56 1.04 3.08
N HIS A 78 -13.31 1.00 2.64
CA HIS A 78 -12.60 -0.22 2.25
C HIS A 78 -12.51 -1.23 3.42
N ARG A 79 -12.17 -0.74 4.62
CA ARG A 79 -12.18 -1.57 5.82
C ARG A 79 -13.55 -2.19 6.07
N ALA A 80 -14.62 -1.41 5.98
CA ALA A 80 -15.97 -1.86 6.28
C ALA A 80 -16.51 -2.86 5.26
N GLU A 81 -16.24 -2.65 3.96
CA GLU A 81 -16.82 -3.47 2.89
C GLU A 81 -15.93 -4.66 2.49
N VAL A 82 -14.62 -4.58 2.66
CA VAL A 82 -13.67 -5.57 2.14
C VAL A 82 -12.83 -6.20 3.25
N LEU A 83 -12.05 -5.39 3.96
CA LEU A 83 -11.03 -5.91 4.87
C LEU A 83 -11.65 -6.67 6.05
N ALA A 84 -12.57 -6.04 6.79
CA ALA A 84 -13.15 -6.65 7.98
C ALA A 84 -14.01 -7.88 7.65
N PRO A 85 -14.87 -7.89 6.61
CA PRO A 85 -15.61 -9.09 6.21
C PRO A 85 -14.71 -10.24 5.77
N ALA A 86 -13.64 -9.98 4.99
CA ALA A 86 -12.73 -11.01 4.53
C ALA A 86 -12.00 -11.69 5.71
N LEU A 87 -11.46 -10.89 6.63
CA LEU A 87 -10.80 -11.42 7.83
C LEU A 87 -11.78 -12.17 8.75
N ALA A 88 -13.01 -11.68 8.91
CA ALA A 88 -14.06 -12.36 9.69
C ALA A 88 -14.48 -13.70 9.07
N ALA A 89 -14.42 -13.81 7.73
CA ALA A 89 -14.66 -15.07 7.03
C ALA A 89 -13.47 -16.05 7.10
N GLY A 90 -12.34 -15.66 7.72
CA GLY A 90 -11.15 -16.47 7.85
C GLY A 90 -10.19 -16.38 6.66
N HIS A 91 -10.42 -15.49 5.70
CA HIS A 91 -9.53 -15.31 4.55
C HIS A 91 -8.33 -14.43 4.86
N HIS A 92 -7.18 -14.74 4.25
CA HIS A 92 -6.06 -13.81 4.18
C HIS A 92 -6.41 -12.64 3.27
N VAL A 93 -5.88 -11.44 3.57
CA VAL A 93 -6.05 -10.26 2.70
C VAL A 93 -4.70 -9.81 2.19
N VAL A 94 -4.58 -9.67 0.88
CA VAL A 94 -3.42 -9.09 0.19
C VAL A 94 -3.85 -7.76 -0.42
N SER A 95 -3.19 -6.68 -0.02
CA SER A 95 -3.52 -5.32 -0.49
C SER A 95 -2.37 -4.68 -1.25
N ASP A 96 -2.67 -4.14 -2.42
CA ASP A 96 -1.80 -3.20 -3.12
C ASP A 96 -2.00 -1.81 -2.48
N ARG A 97 -1.04 -1.39 -1.67
CA ARG A 97 -1.05 -0.24 -0.76
C ARG A 97 -1.92 -0.44 0.49
N SER A 98 -1.64 0.38 1.47
CA SER A 98 -2.33 0.44 2.77
C SER A 98 -2.19 1.83 3.41
N VAL A 99 -2.46 1.89 4.70
CA VAL A 99 -2.26 3.07 5.56
C VAL A 99 -0.85 3.65 5.48
N TYR A 100 0.16 2.81 5.25
CA TYR A 100 1.54 3.24 5.20
C TYR A 100 1.84 4.11 3.98
N SER A 101 1.14 3.91 2.86
CA SER A 101 1.16 4.86 1.74
C SER A 101 0.74 6.27 2.18
N THR A 102 -0.32 6.40 3.00
CA THR A 102 -0.75 7.73 3.49
C THR A 102 0.29 8.36 4.41
N ILE A 103 0.92 7.58 5.28
CA ILE A 103 1.99 8.12 6.13
C ILE A 103 3.18 8.58 5.28
N ALA A 104 3.56 7.80 4.25
CA ALA A 104 4.65 8.16 3.37
C ALA A 104 4.33 9.40 2.49
N TYR A 105 3.16 9.40 1.83
CA TYR A 105 2.82 10.45 0.85
C TYR A 105 2.33 11.73 1.51
N GLN A 106 1.34 11.65 2.41
CA GLN A 106 0.76 12.83 3.07
C GLN A 106 1.60 13.26 4.27
N GLY A 107 2.12 12.30 5.04
CA GLY A 107 2.99 12.59 6.17
C GLY A 107 4.37 13.11 5.74
N TYR A 108 5.19 12.26 5.15
CA TYR A 108 6.55 12.64 4.74
C TYR A 108 6.56 13.49 3.46
N GLY A 109 5.85 13.09 2.42
CA GLY A 109 5.81 13.78 1.13
C GLY A 109 5.23 15.18 1.23
N ARG A 110 3.97 15.32 1.69
CA ARG A 110 3.27 16.61 1.90
C ARG A 110 3.69 17.32 3.18
N ARG A 111 4.50 16.69 4.06
CA ARG A 111 4.97 17.24 5.33
C ARG A 111 3.84 17.56 6.32
N LEU A 112 2.73 16.82 6.28
CA LEU A 112 1.69 16.91 7.30
C LEU A 112 2.19 16.31 8.63
N PRO A 113 1.68 16.77 9.78
CA PRO A 113 2.08 16.23 11.08
C PRO A 113 1.82 14.72 11.18
N LEU A 114 2.87 13.94 11.34
CA LEU A 114 2.81 12.46 11.30
C LEU A 114 1.85 11.88 12.36
N GLU A 115 1.84 12.47 13.55
CA GLU A 115 0.94 12.05 14.62
C GLU A 115 -0.53 12.21 14.23
N THR A 116 -0.89 13.35 13.63
CA THR A 116 -2.25 13.62 13.16
C THR A 116 -2.63 12.65 12.03
N VAL A 117 -1.73 12.47 11.04
CA VAL A 117 -1.96 11.52 9.94
C VAL A 117 -2.17 10.10 10.49
N ARG A 118 -1.37 9.66 11.46
CA ARG A 118 -1.52 8.35 12.10
C ARG A 118 -2.85 8.22 12.84
N SER A 119 -3.20 9.20 13.69
CA SER A 119 -4.45 9.19 14.47
C SER A 119 -5.70 9.08 13.60
N VAL A 120 -5.79 9.91 12.55
CA VAL A 120 -6.94 9.88 11.61
C VAL A 120 -7.05 8.51 10.93
N ASN A 121 -5.92 7.95 10.53
CA ASN A 121 -5.92 6.65 9.84
C ASN A 121 -6.12 5.47 10.78
N ASP A 122 -5.66 5.55 12.02
CA ASP A 122 -5.95 4.54 13.05
C ASP A 122 -7.46 4.48 13.33
N TRP A 123 -8.10 5.64 13.43
CA TRP A 123 -9.56 5.72 13.54
C TRP A 123 -10.27 5.12 12.33
N ALA A 124 -9.83 5.44 11.10
CA ALA A 124 -10.40 4.89 9.87
C ALA A 124 -10.28 3.35 9.78
N LEU A 125 -9.17 2.80 10.27
CA LEU A 125 -8.91 1.36 10.33
C LEU A 125 -9.56 0.65 11.51
N ALA A 126 -10.08 1.38 12.52
CA ALA A 126 -10.41 0.82 13.82
C ALA A 126 -9.26 -0.04 14.37
N SER A 127 -8.05 0.50 14.31
CA SER A 127 -6.78 -0.10 14.76
C SER A 127 -6.40 -1.41 14.04
N ARG A 128 -7.02 -1.75 12.90
CA ARG A 128 -6.65 -2.95 12.12
C ARG A 128 -5.56 -2.63 11.08
N TRP A 129 -4.33 -2.54 11.55
CA TRP A 129 -3.15 -2.35 10.71
C TRP A 129 -2.73 -3.65 10.02
N PRO A 130 -1.95 -3.60 8.92
CA PRO A 130 -1.36 -4.79 8.32
C PRO A 130 -0.51 -5.58 9.32
N ASP A 131 -0.57 -6.91 9.23
CA ASP A 131 0.27 -7.81 10.01
C ASP A 131 1.69 -7.89 9.44
N LEU A 132 1.80 -7.78 8.10
CA LEU A 132 3.07 -7.74 7.37
C LEU A 132 3.00 -6.70 6.28
N VAL A 133 4.09 -5.95 6.12
CA VAL A 133 4.28 -4.97 5.04
C VAL A 133 5.48 -5.37 4.20
N VAL A 134 5.27 -5.55 2.91
CA VAL A 134 6.34 -5.79 1.95
C VAL A 134 6.63 -4.48 1.22
N LEU A 135 7.76 -3.87 1.54
CA LEU A 135 8.25 -2.70 0.82
C LEU A 135 9.05 -3.14 -0.40
N LEU A 136 8.55 -2.85 -1.60
CA LEU A 136 9.33 -3.00 -2.82
C LEU A 136 10.15 -1.73 -3.04
N ASP A 137 11.42 -1.80 -2.69
CA ASP A 137 12.32 -0.67 -2.82
C ASP A 137 12.94 -0.61 -4.21
N VAL A 138 12.66 0.48 -4.93
CA VAL A 138 13.17 0.75 -6.28
C VAL A 138 13.61 2.21 -6.33
N PRO A 139 14.78 2.53 -6.90
CA PRO A 139 15.18 3.92 -7.16
C PRO A 139 14.13 4.63 -8.02
N HIS A 140 13.88 5.92 -7.73
CA HIS A 140 12.83 6.70 -8.40
C HIS A 140 12.98 6.69 -9.92
N ASP A 141 14.18 6.93 -10.45
CA ASP A 141 14.43 6.94 -11.90
C ASP A 141 14.08 5.60 -12.56
N SER A 142 14.42 4.48 -11.90
CA SER A 142 14.13 3.14 -12.39
C SER A 142 12.62 2.84 -12.35
N ALA A 143 11.93 3.34 -11.36
CA ALA A 143 10.49 3.17 -11.21
C ALA A 143 9.72 4.00 -12.26
N MET A 144 10.11 5.26 -12.46
CA MET A 144 9.52 6.15 -13.46
C MET A 144 9.76 5.66 -14.89
N ALA A 145 10.94 5.08 -15.19
CA ALA A 145 11.22 4.46 -16.48
C ALA A 145 10.22 3.34 -16.86
N ARG A 146 9.60 2.69 -15.87
CA ARG A 146 8.57 1.66 -16.10
C ARG A 146 7.19 2.24 -16.43
N LEU A 147 6.97 3.54 -16.20
CA LEU A 147 5.68 4.22 -16.40
C LEU A 147 5.58 5.00 -17.73
N THR A 148 6.60 4.96 -18.58
CA THR A 148 6.76 5.79 -19.79
C THR A 148 5.70 5.59 -20.88
N HIS A 149 4.79 4.64 -20.74
CA HIS A 149 3.82 4.28 -21.80
C HIS A 149 2.38 4.77 -21.53
N ARG A 150 2.17 5.64 -20.54
CA ARG A 150 0.87 6.20 -20.20
C ARG A 150 0.97 7.62 -19.66
N ASP A 151 -0.14 8.33 -19.67
CA ASP A 151 -0.22 9.64 -19.01
C ASP A 151 -0.03 9.48 -17.49
N LEU A 152 0.78 10.37 -16.93
CA LEU A 152 1.02 10.42 -15.50
C LEU A 152 -0.16 11.05 -14.77
N ASP A 153 -0.58 10.46 -13.67
CA ASP A 153 -1.60 11.02 -12.80
C ASP A 153 -1.06 12.17 -11.93
N ARG A 154 -1.91 12.75 -11.08
CA ARG A 154 -1.57 13.90 -10.25
C ARG A 154 -0.43 13.62 -9.27
N PHE A 155 -0.35 12.43 -8.69
CA PHE A 155 0.75 12.06 -7.78
C PHE A 155 2.06 11.84 -8.54
N GLU A 156 1.99 11.20 -9.69
CA GLU A 156 3.15 10.88 -10.52
C GLU A 156 3.79 12.11 -11.17
N ARG A 157 3.11 13.27 -11.12
CA ARG A 157 3.61 14.58 -11.58
C ARG A 157 4.32 15.38 -10.49
N GLU A 158 4.43 14.85 -9.27
CA GLU A 158 5.18 15.50 -8.20
C GLU A 158 6.69 15.53 -8.52
N ASP A 159 7.42 16.42 -7.86
CA ASP A 159 8.85 16.58 -8.06
C ASP A 159 9.69 15.44 -7.44
N ASP A 160 10.92 15.31 -7.88
CA ASP A 160 11.86 14.30 -7.35
C ASP A 160 12.05 14.44 -5.84
N ALA A 161 12.06 15.65 -5.31
CA ALA A 161 12.22 15.90 -3.88
C ALA A 161 11.03 15.36 -3.07
N PHE A 162 9.82 15.36 -3.64
CA PHE A 162 8.66 14.71 -3.04
C PHE A 162 8.86 13.19 -2.95
N PHE A 163 9.27 12.55 -4.04
CA PHE A 163 9.49 11.10 -4.06
C PHE A 163 10.66 10.65 -3.18
N VAL A 164 11.70 11.46 -3.07
CA VAL A 164 12.79 11.21 -2.10
C VAL A 164 12.22 11.18 -0.68
N ARG A 165 11.41 12.16 -0.29
CA ARG A 165 10.78 12.18 1.05
C ARG A 165 9.83 10.99 1.27
N VAL A 166 9.06 10.60 0.26
CA VAL A 166 8.15 9.44 0.34
C VAL A 166 8.96 8.15 0.56
N ARG A 167 10.02 7.94 -0.22
CA ARG A 167 10.89 6.76 -0.09
C ARG A 167 11.59 6.73 1.26
N ASP A 168 12.15 7.85 1.71
CA ASP A 168 12.76 7.99 3.04
C ASP A 168 11.74 7.70 4.15
N GLY A 169 10.49 8.12 3.97
CA GLY A 169 9.38 7.81 4.86
C GLY A 169 9.10 6.31 4.97
N PHE A 170 9.08 5.59 3.85
CA PHE A 170 8.95 4.13 3.86
C PHE A 170 10.11 3.46 4.59
N HIS A 171 11.36 3.87 4.31
CA HIS A 171 12.53 3.33 4.99
C HIS A 171 12.52 3.62 6.50
N ALA A 172 12.15 4.83 6.90
CA ALA A 172 12.04 5.19 8.31
C ALA A 172 10.98 4.33 9.03
N MET A 173 9.84 4.07 8.40
CA MET A 173 8.80 3.19 8.97
C MET A 173 9.26 1.74 9.06
N ALA A 174 9.95 1.24 8.05
CA ALA A 174 10.49 -0.12 8.05
C ALA A 174 11.57 -0.30 9.12
N ALA A 175 12.45 0.69 9.29
CA ALA A 175 13.49 0.66 10.33
C ALA A 175 12.91 0.72 11.76
N ASN A 176 11.77 1.40 11.95
CA ASN A 176 11.12 1.55 13.27
C ASN A 176 10.29 0.32 13.69
N ASP A 177 9.91 -0.55 12.75
CA ASP A 177 9.11 -1.76 13.04
C ASP A 177 9.59 -2.95 12.19
N PRO A 178 10.84 -3.41 12.37
CA PRO A 178 11.45 -4.44 11.53
C PRO A 178 10.73 -5.80 11.62
N ASP A 179 9.95 -6.03 12.66
CA ASP A 179 9.18 -7.26 12.81
C ASP A 179 7.96 -7.28 11.87
N ARG A 180 7.40 -6.13 11.56
CA ARG A 180 6.25 -6.00 10.64
C ARG A 180 6.68 -5.77 9.20
N TRP A 181 7.88 -5.26 8.95
CA TRP A 181 8.31 -4.88 7.61
C TRP A 181 9.35 -5.83 7.04
N VAL A 182 9.22 -6.07 5.74
CA VAL A 182 10.24 -6.71 4.91
C VAL A 182 10.55 -5.77 3.74
N VAL A 183 11.81 -5.36 3.63
CA VAL A 183 12.29 -4.56 2.49
C VAL A 183 12.87 -5.50 1.45
N VAL A 184 12.34 -5.43 0.24
CA VAL A 184 12.72 -6.28 -0.89
C VAL A 184 13.20 -5.38 -2.04
N ASP A 185 14.36 -5.68 -2.61
CA ASP A 185 14.82 -5.04 -3.84
C ASP A 185 13.84 -5.36 -5.00
N GLY A 186 13.12 -4.33 -5.45
CA GLY A 186 12.13 -4.41 -6.53
C GLY A 186 12.71 -4.22 -7.93
N THR A 187 14.04 -4.16 -8.09
CA THR A 187 14.68 -3.93 -9.40
C THR A 187 14.80 -5.21 -10.23
N GLY A 188 14.78 -6.37 -9.61
CA GLY A 188 15.00 -7.68 -10.22
C GLY A 188 13.86 -8.24 -11.05
N ASP A 189 14.04 -9.48 -11.50
CA ASP A 189 13.00 -10.24 -12.20
C ASP A 189 11.77 -10.49 -11.29
N PRO A 190 10.54 -10.29 -11.79
CA PRO A 190 9.33 -10.47 -10.98
C PRO A 190 9.19 -11.84 -10.32
N ALA A 191 9.62 -12.93 -10.97
CA ALA A 191 9.55 -14.28 -10.39
C ALA A 191 10.57 -14.48 -9.26
N ALA A 192 11.75 -13.89 -9.38
CA ALA A 192 12.77 -13.89 -8.33
C ALA A 192 12.27 -13.09 -7.11
N ILE A 193 11.73 -11.89 -7.32
CA ILE A 193 11.13 -11.07 -6.27
C ILE A 193 10.00 -11.84 -5.58
N ALA A 194 9.10 -12.48 -6.33
CA ALA A 194 8.01 -13.27 -5.77
C ALA A 194 8.49 -14.42 -4.89
N THR A 195 9.65 -15.02 -5.22
CA THR A 195 10.25 -16.07 -4.40
C THR A 195 10.71 -15.52 -3.04
N VAL A 196 11.36 -14.35 -3.02
CA VAL A 196 11.78 -13.66 -1.79
C VAL A 196 10.55 -13.28 -0.95
N VAL A 197 9.53 -12.71 -1.58
CA VAL A 197 8.27 -12.32 -0.91
C VAL A 197 7.61 -13.52 -0.25
N ARG A 198 7.43 -14.64 -0.97
CA ARG A 198 6.82 -15.87 -0.40
C ARG A 198 7.64 -16.44 0.76
N SER A 199 8.98 -16.42 0.67
CA SER A 199 9.84 -16.84 1.76
C SER A 199 9.64 -15.99 3.00
N ALA A 200 9.60 -14.67 2.84
CA ALA A 200 9.36 -13.74 3.95
C ALA A 200 7.97 -13.93 4.58
N VAL A 201 6.92 -14.11 3.77
CA VAL A 201 5.56 -14.37 4.25
C VAL A 201 5.52 -15.65 5.07
N ARG A 202 6.14 -16.74 4.57
CA ARG A 202 6.22 -18.01 5.29
C ARG A 202 7.00 -17.88 6.60
N GLU A 203 8.12 -17.20 6.60
CA GLU A 203 8.95 -17.00 7.80
C GLU A 203 8.24 -16.17 8.86
N ARG A 204 7.55 -15.08 8.46
CA ARG A 204 6.96 -14.12 9.39
C ARG A 204 5.57 -14.52 9.88
N LEU A 205 4.78 -15.16 9.02
CA LEU A 205 3.36 -15.46 9.29
C LEU A 205 3.05 -16.97 9.37
N GLY A 206 3.97 -17.84 8.97
CA GLY A 206 3.77 -19.29 8.99
C GLY A 206 2.77 -19.80 7.95
N ILE A 207 2.58 -19.09 6.85
CA ILE A 207 1.60 -19.40 5.79
C ILE A 207 2.26 -19.49 4.41
#